data_187108207a5cf614ea11e7ed25b7c69a
#
_entry.id   187108207a5cf614ea11e7ed25b7c69a
#
_cell.length_a   1.000
_cell.length_b   1.000
_cell.length_c   1.000
_cell.angle_alpha   90.00
_cell.angle_beta   90.00
_cell.angle_gamma   90.00
#
_symmetry.space_group_name_H-M   'P 1'
#
loop_
_entity.id
_entity.type
_entity.pdbx_description
1 polymer ?
#
loop_
_entity_poly.entity_id
_entity_poly.type
_entity_poly.pdbx_seq_one_letter_code
_entity_poly.pdbx_strand_id
1 'polypeptide(L)'
;EINVPLQKASAGSVTLQIKKFGLHEVDEVPLHTYAEAGRLDTFSIHAGDADGLLKGTRLDQVESLDINGIRFTPDSLARANQQDELKVSTADPAAKTRLHPGDALLIHATLKDGRVLDLKAQAEAQRPAVTLLTKSVQTDQASSPSAVRLGSQDELPQNGRLSFFLKTLAPETFSPTEKIEVATSDESFRVTLSFKD
;
A
#
# COMPACT_ATOMS: atom_id res chain seq x y z
N GLU A 1 -21.89 38.05 15.12
CA GLU A 1 -21.08 36.84 14.86
C GLU A 1 -22.00 35.74 14.37
N ILE A 2 -21.64 35.10 13.24
CA ILE A 2 -22.43 34.01 12.66
C ILE A 2 -21.53 32.76 12.68
N ASN A 3 -21.95 31.72 13.38
CA ASN A 3 -21.24 30.44 13.43
C ASN A 3 -21.93 29.44 12.48
N VAL A 4 -21.18 28.97 11.49
CA VAL A 4 -21.67 27.94 10.55
C VAL A 4 -21.01 26.60 10.91
N PRO A 5 -21.79 25.56 11.27
CA PRO A 5 -21.24 24.24 11.57
C PRO A 5 -20.83 23.55 10.27
N LEU A 6 -19.53 23.33 10.09
CA LEU A 6 -18.97 22.71 8.87
C LEU A 6 -18.80 21.17 8.97
N GLN A 7 -19.32 20.54 10.01
CA GLN A 7 -19.16 19.10 10.28
C GLN A 7 -19.68 18.17 9.16
N LYS A 8 -20.57 18.68 8.31
CA LYS A 8 -21.14 17.96 7.16
C LYS A 8 -20.64 18.49 5.82
N ALA A 9 -19.74 19.48 5.83
CA ALA A 9 -19.16 20.01 4.61
C ALA A 9 -18.10 19.03 4.09
N SER A 10 -18.10 18.79 2.80
CA SER A 10 -17.00 18.08 2.13
C SER A 10 -15.75 18.96 2.12
N ALA A 11 -14.57 18.35 2.23
CA ALA A 11 -13.33 19.06 2.02
C ALA A 11 -13.23 19.53 0.57
N GLY A 12 -12.67 20.72 0.36
CA GLY A 12 -12.51 21.33 -0.96
C GLY A 12 -13.02 22.76 -1.04
N SER A 13 -13.21 23.24 -2.25
CA SER A 13 -13.71 24.59 -2.52
C SER A 13 -15.19 24.71 -2.18
N VAL A 14 -15.53 25.73 -1.39
CA VAL A 14 -16.90 26.06 -0.99
C VAL A 14 -17.13 27.54 -1.26
N THR A 15 -18.28 27.90 -1.82
CA THR A 15 -18.64 29.29 -2.01
C THR A 15 -19.71 29.68 -1.00
N LEU A 16 -19.40 30.64 -0.15
CA LEU A 16 -20.38 31.25 0.75
C LEU A 16 -21.17 32.29 -0.02
N GLN A 17 -22.47 32.10 -0.15
CA GLN A 17 -23.38 33.05 -0.75
C GLN A 17 -24.13 33.86 0.31
N ILE A 18 -23.89 35.17 0.33
CA ILE A 18 -24.53 36.08 1.28
C ILE A 18 -25.64 36.82 0.55
N LYS A 19 -26.89 36.52 0.92
CA LYS A 19 -28.09 37.21 0.41
C LYS A 19 -28.55 38.26 1.41
N LYS A 20 -28.59 39.52 0.97
CA LYS A 20 -29.11 40.62 1.78
C LYS A 20 -30.61 40.77 1.57
N PHE A 21 -31.34 40.97 2.65
CA PHE A 21 -32.80 41.18 2.56
C PHE A 21 -33.14 42.38 1.68
N GLY A 22 -34.02 42.21 0.71
CA GLY A 22 -34.47 43.29 -0.22
C GLY A 22 -33.54 43.55 -1.37
N LEU A 23 -32.41 42.85 -1.53
CA LEU A 23 -31.51 42.96 -2.67
C LEU A 23 -31.50 41.68 -3.50
N HIS A 24 -31.43 41.79 -4.81
CA HIS A 24 -31.29 40.66 -5.71
C HIS A 24 -29.84 40.21 -5.87
N GLU A 25 -28.90 41.06 -5.51
CA GLU A 25 -27.48 40.75 -5.60
C GLU A 25 -27.04 39.81 -4.49
N VAL A 26 -26.19 38.84 -4.84
CA VAL A 26 -25.61 37.85 -3.94
C VAL A 26 -24.11 38.11 -3.87
N ASP A 27 -23.61 38.39 -2.69
CA ASP A 27 -22.17 38.46 -2.48
C ASP A 27 -21.61 37.04 -2.36
N GLU A 28 -20.62 36.70 -3.17
CA GLU A 28 -19.96 35.40 -3.16
C GLU A 28 -18.57 35.50 -2.55
N VAL A 29 -18.30 34.68 -1.55
CA VAL A 29 -16.99 34.58 -0.90
C VAL A 29 -16.45 33.17 -1.10
N PRO A 30 -15.39 33.01 -1.89
CA PRO A 30 -14.75 31.71 -2.02
C PRO A 30 -14.03 31.34 -0.74
N LEU A 31 -14.28 30.12 -0.25
CA LEU A 31 -13.66 29.54 0.92
C LEU A 31 -13.09 28.17 0.56
N HIS A 32 -12.16 27.69 1.37
CA HIS A 32 -11.64 26.35 1.24
C HIS A 32 -11.76 25.61 2.57
N THR A 33 -12.41 24.45 2.56
CA THR A 33 -12.57 23.60 3.74
C THR A 33 -11.59 22.45 3.69
N TYR A 34 -11.00 22.12 4.82
CA TYR A 34 -10.06 21.02 4.96
C TYR A 34 -10.64 19.95 5.88
N ALA A 35 -10.50 18.69 5.48
CA ALA A 35 -10.68 17.60 6.42
C ALA A 35 -9.51 17.61 7.43
N GLU A 36 -9.68 16.96 8.58
CA GLU A 36 -8.54 16.71 9.47
C GLU A 36 -7.46 15.95 8.69
N ALA A 37 -6.24 16.45 8.74
CA ALA A 37 -5.14 15.83 8.00
C ALA A 37 -4.85 14.42 8.52
N GLY A 38 -4.51 13.53 7.62
CA GLY A 38 -3.90 12.26 7.98
C GLY A 38 -2.53 12.47 8.62
N ARG A 39 -2.00 11.44 9.22
CA ARG A 39 -0.63 11.38 9.72
C ARG A 39 0.11 10.29 9.00
N LEU A 40 1.31 10.62 8.54
CA LEU A 40 2.25 9.66 7.97
C LEU A 40 3.19 9.20 9.09
N ASP A 41 3.24 7.90 9.35
CA ASP A 41 4.08 7.33 10.40
C ASP A 41 5.38 6.74 9.83
N THR A 42 5.26 5.83 8.87
CA THR A 42 6.41 5.15 8.26
C THR A 42 6.15 4.88 6.79
N PHE A 43 7.23 4.84 6.03
CA PHE A 43 7.21 4.37 4.64
C PHE A 43 8.33 3.36 4.44
N SER A 44 8.03 2.26 3.76
CA SER A 44 9.00 1.23 3.38
C SER A 44 8.93 0.93 1.89
N ILE A 45 10.09 0.84 1.27
CA ILE A 45 10.30 0.41 -0.11
C ILE A 45 11.68 -0.24 -0.23
N HIS A 46 11.76 -1.36 -0.92
CA HIS A 46 13.04 -1.97 -1.23
C HIS A 46 13.63 -1.36 -2.51
N ALA A 47 14.93 -1.24 -2.55
CA ALA A 47 15.63 -0.82 -3.76
C ALA A 47 15.28 -1.77 -4.92
N GLY A 48 14.97 -1.20 -6.08
CA GLY A 48 14.55 -1.97 -7.26
C GLY A 48 13.07 -2.32 -7.34
N ASP A 49 12.29 -2.09 -6.28
CA ASP A 49 10.85 -2.30 -6.30
C ASP A 49 10.11 -1.10 -6.94
N ALA A 50 8.96 -1.41 -7.53
CA ALA A 50 8.01 -0.40 -8.00
C ALA A 50 6.88 -0.13 -6.99
N ASP A 51 6.85 -0.88 -5.90
CA ASP A 51 5.78 -0.87 -4.89
C ASP A 51 6.34 -0.49 -3.53
N GLY A 52 5.60 0.35 -2.79
CA GLY A 52 5.94 0.76 -1.44
C GLY A 52 4.73 0.66 -0.51
N LEU A 53 5.00 0.67 0.79
CA LEU A 53 3.99 0.60 1.84
C LEU A 53 4.09 1.83 2.76
N LEU A 54 3.03 2.64 2.77
CA LEU A 54 2.87 3.78 3.67
C LEU A 54 1.97 3.38 4.83
N LYS A 55 2.40 3.65 6.06
CA LYS A 55 1.59 3.45 7.27
C LYS A 55 1.30 4.78 7.95
N GLY A 56 0.11 4.88 8.52
CA GLY A 56 -0.33 6.10 9.18
C GLY A 56 -1.79 6.07 9.59
N THR A 57 -2.40 7.24 9.61
CA THR A 57 -3.84 7.39 9.88
C THR A 57 -4.49 8.25 8.80
N ARG A 58 -5.72 7.93 8.40
CA ARG A 58 -6.49 8.64 7.37
C ARG A 58 -5.74 8.72 6.03
N LEU A 59 -5.08 7.64 5.65
CA LEU A 59 -4.35 7.56 4.38
C LEU A 59 -5.29 7.48 3.17
N ASP A 60 -6.59 7.32 3.38
CA ASP A 60 -7.63 7.47 2.35
C ASP A 60 -7.65 8.85 1.67
N GLN A 61 -7.03 9.85 2.31
CA GLN A 61 -6.89 11.20 1.76
C GLN A 61 -5.69 11.38 0.84
N VAL A 62 -4.77 10.43 0.79
CA VAL A 62 -3.59 10.51 -0.07
C VAL A 62 -4.02 10.38 -1.52
N GLU A 63 -3.61 11.33 -2.36
CA GLU A 63 -3.81 11.33 -3.81
C GLU A 63 -2.59 10.75 -4.53
N SER A 64 -1.41 11.18 -4.12
CA SER A 64 -0.15 10.70 -4.71
C SER A 64 1.01 10.93 -3.75
N LEU A 65 2.11 10.21 -3.97
CA LEU A 65 3.40 10.45 -3.33
C LEU A 65 4.42 10.83 -4.39
N ASP A 66 5.25 11.82 -4.10
CA ASP A 66 6.50 12.06 -4.81
C ASP A 66 7.65 11.60 -3.92
N ILE A 67 8.48 10.73 -4.42
CA ILE A 67 9.64 10.18 -3.71
C ILE A 67 10.88 10.44 -4.55
N ASN A 68 11.68 11.41 -4.15
CA ASN A 68 12.88 11.82 -4.87
C ASN A 68 12.63 12.10 -6.37
N GLY A 69 11.45 12.69 -6.71
CA GLY A 69 11.04 13.00 -8.08
C GLY A 69 10.43 11.81 -8.84
N ILE A 70 10.10 10.72 -8.17
CA ILE A 70 9.36 9.58 -8.73
C ILE A 70 7.95 9.61 -8.16
N ARG A 71 6.95 9.64 -9.03
CA ARG A 71 5.54 9.65 -8.61
C ARG A 71 5.02 8.25 -8.37
N PHE A 72 4.41 8.05 -7.19
CA PHE A 72 3.67 6.87 -6.80
C PHE A 72 2.19 7.21 -6.64
N THR A 73 1.33 6.25 -6.94
CA THR A 73 -0.13 6.37 -6.79
C THR A 73 -0.65 5.32 -5.81
N PRO A 74 -1.69 5.64 -5.02
CA PRO A 74 -2.38 4.67 -4.19
C PRO A 74 -2.91 3.49 -5.02
N ASP A 75 -2.70 2.29 -4.50
CA ASP A 75 -3.15 1.05 -5.11
C ASP A 75 -4.23 0.38 -4.27
N SER A 76 -3.92 0.04 -3.01
CA SER A 76 -4.87 -0.53 -2.09
C SER A 76 -4.68 0.02 -0.67
N LEU A 77 -5.79 0.15 0.06
CA LEU A 77 -5.81 0.63 1.45
C LEU A 77 -6.39 -0.46 2.35
N ALA A 78 -5.60 -0.90 3.32
CA ALA A 78 -6.04 -1.78 4.40
C ALA A 78 -6.06 -1.01 5.72
N ARG A 79 -6.95 -1.39 6.63
CA ARG A 79 -7.03 -0.82 7.99
C ARG A 79 -6.93 -1.93 9.01
N ALA A 80 -5.91 -1.87 9.85
CA ALA A 80 -5.68 -2.83 10.91
C ALA A 80 -5.23 -2.10 12.21
N ASN A 81 -5.80 -2.48 13.34
CA ASN A 81 -5.39 -1.97 14.66
C ASN A 81 -5.34 -0.42 14.76
N GLN A 82 -6.32 0.27 14.18
CA GLN A 82 -6.40 1.75 14.13
C GLN A 82 -5.30 2.42 13.30
N GLN A 83 -4.55 1.67 12.56
CA GLN A 83 -3.55 2.15 11.61
C GLN A 83 -3.97 1.80 10.19
N ASP A 84 -3.77 2.73 9.27
CA ASP A 84 -3.97 2.52 7.85
C ASP A 84 -2.65 2.04 7.23
N GLU A 85 -2.74 1.06 6.34
CA GLU A 85 -1.66 0.58 5.50
C GLU A 85 -2.05 0.85 4.04
N LEU A 86 -1.36 1.79 3.40
CA LEU A 86 -1.60 2.18 2.01
C LEU A 86 -0.47 1.61 1.15
N LYS A 87 -0.82 0.66 0.28
CA LYS A 87 0.08 0.26 -0.79
C LYS A 87 0.07 1.33 -1.87
N VAL A 88 1.25 1.65 -2.35
CA VAL A 88 1.46 2.59 -3.45
C VAL A 88 2.34 1.98 -4.50
N SER A 89 2.08 2.28 -5.76
CA SER A 89 2.84 1.74 -6.88
C SER A 89 3.22 2.84 -7.87
N THR A 90 4.26 2.59 -8.65
CA THR A 90 4.68 3.46 -9.74
C THR A 90 4.86 2.67 -11.03
N ALA A 91 4.39 3.26 -12.13
CA ALA A 91 4.67 2.77 -13.47
C ALA A 91 5.99 3.31 -14.04
N ASP A 92 6.67 4.22 -13.34
CA ASP A 92 7.92 4.80 -13.80
C ASP A 92 9.06 3.78 -13.69
N PRO A 93 9.66 3.35 -14.81
CA PRO A 93 10.78 2.40 -14.80
C PRO A 93 12.02 2.95 -14.07
N ALA A 94 12.11 4.28 -13.90
CA ALA A 94 13.20 4.90 -13.16
C ALA A 94 13.23 4.51 -11.68
N ALA A 95 12.11 4.08 -11.09
CA ALA A 95 12.07 3.61 -9.71
C ALA A 95 13.05 2.43 -9.48
N LYS A 96 13.12 1.50 -10.43
CA LYS A 96 13.99 0.32 -10.34
C LYS A 96 15.48 0.64 -10.39
N THR A 97 15.86 1.78 -10.94
CA THR A 97 17.26 2.13 -11.18
C THR A 97 17.76 3.29 -10.34
N ARG A 98 16.86 4.11 -9.80
CA ARG A 98 17.20 5.33 -9.06
C ARG A 98 17.22 5.14 -7.54
N LEU A 99 16.52 4.12 -7.03
CA LEU A 99 16.48 3.84 -5.60
C LEU A 99 17.53 2.78 -5.29
N HIS A 100 18.56 3.17 -4.52
CA HIS A 100 19.61 2.27 -4.07
C HIS A 100 19.44 1.94 -2.58
N PRO A 101 19.94 0.80 -2.12
CA PRO A 101 19.90 0.45 -0.70
C PRO A 101 20.53 1.54 0.17
N GLY A 102 19.80 1.98 1.18
CA GLY A 102 20.29 3.00 2.11
C GLY A 102 20.07 4.46 1.66
N ASP A 103 19.53 4.70 0.46
CA ASP A 103 19.21 6.06 0.01
C ASP A 103 18.22 6.74 0.95
N ALA A 104 18.50 7.98 1.30
CA ALA A 104 17.54 8.82 2.02
C ALA A 104 16.39 9.20 1.10
N LEU A 105 15.18 8.90 1.54
CA LEU A 105 13.95 9.19 0.82
C LEU A 105 13.25 10.39 1.43
N LEU A 106 12.99 11.40 0.63
CA LEU A 106 12.11 12.50 0.95
C LEU A 106 10.78 12.26 0.25
N ILE A 107 9.73 12.05 1.03
CA ILE A 107 8.42 11.69 0.56
C ILE A 107 7.50 12.88 0.73
N HIS A 108 6.93 13.37 -0.35
CA HIS A 108 5.92 14.41 -0.38
C HIS A 108 4.57 13.77 -0.71
N ALA A 109 3.72 13.60 0.29
CA ALA A 109 2.37 13.06 0.11
C ALA A 109 1.40 14.19 -0.18
N THR A 110 0.89 14.25 -1.41
CA THR A 110 -0.17 15.16 -1.80
C THR A 110 -1.51 14.58 -1.39
N LEU A 111 -2.28 15.34 -0.64
CA LEU A 111 -3.64 14.98 -0.24
C LEU A 111 -4.65 15.44 -1.31
N LYS A 112 -5.81 14.80 -1.35
CA LYS A 112 -6.94 15.13 -2.25
C LYS A 112 -7.45 16.56 -2.14
N ASP A 113 -7.14 17.23 -1.03
CA ASP A 113 -7.47 18.64 -0.80
C ASP A 113 -6.32 19.60 -1.14
N GLY A 114 -5.25 19.09 -1.73
CA GLY A 114 -4.08 19.87 -2.19
C GLY A 114 -3.03 20.15 -1.14
N ARG A 115 -3.24 19.75 0.13
CA ARG A 115 -2.18 19.85 1.15
C ARG A 115 -1.09 18.82 0.90
N VAL A 116 0.12 19.13 1.33
CA VAL A 116 1.27 18.24 1.24
C VAL A 116 1.78 17.91 2.63
N LEU A 117 2.04 16.65 2.87
CA LEU A 117 2.67 16.14 4.10
C LEU A 117 4.03 15.54 3.75
N ASP A 118 5.02 15.82 4.57
CA ASP A 118 6.38 15.33 4.38
C ASP A 118 6.72 14.19 5.33
N LEU A 119 7.40 13.19 4.81
CA LEU A 119 7.94 12.07 5.59
C LEU A 119 9.34 11.76 5.10
N LYS A 120 10.24 11.42 6.03
CA LYS A 120 11.58 10.93 5.73
C LYS A 120 11.64 9.43 5.99
N ALA A 121 12.22 8.69 5.05
CA ALA A 121 12.45 7.27 5.18
C ALA A 121 13.82 6.91 4.60
N GLN A 122 14.14 5.64 4.54
CA GLN A 122 15.35 5.12 3.91
C GLN A 122 14.95 3.94 3.03
N ALA A 123 15.55 3.84 1.84
CA ALA A 123 15.34 2.69 0.98
C ALA A 123 15.96 1.44 1.61
N GLU A 124 15.18 0.39 1.70
CA GLU A 124 15.60 -0.90 2.23
C GLU A 124 16.51 -1.63 1.23
N ALA A 125 17.23 -2.65 1.71
CA ALA A 125 18.03 -3.50 0.83
C ALA A 125 17.18 -4.10 -0.28
N GLN A 126 17.77 -4.31 -1.45
CA GLN A 126 17.10 -4.98 -2.56
C GLN A 126 16.63 -6.37 -2.12
N ARG A 127 15.44 -6.76 -2.52
CA ARG A 127 14.95 -8.12 -2.26
C ARG A 127 15.79 -9.12 -3.03
N PRO A 128 16.20 -10.23 -2.42
CA PRO A 128 16.97 -11.24 -3.14
C PRO A 128 16.13 -11.84 -4.26
N ALA A 129 16.71 -11.92 -5.45
CA ALA A 129 16.10 -12.64 -6.54
C ALA A 129 16.06 -14.13 -6.23
N VAL A 130 14.89 -14.75 -6.36
CA VAL A 130 14.67 -16.16 -6.02
C VAL A 130 14.18 -16.97 -7.21
N THR A 131 14.55 -18.23 -7.25
CA THR A 131 14.01 -19.21 -8.19
C THR A 131 13.29 -20.31 -7.41
N LEU A 132 12.09 -20.64 -7.82
CA LEU A 132 11.35 -21.80 -7.33
C LEU A 132 11.99 -23.08 -7.91
N LEU A 133 12.58 -23.89 -7.03
CA LEU A 133 13.21 -25.15 -7.46
C LEU A 133 12.19 -26.26 -7.62
N THR A 134 11.37 -26.46 -6.59
CA THR A 134 10.32 -27.49 -6.57
C THR A 134 9.14 -27.01 -5.74
N LYS A 135 7.96 -27.51 -6.08
CA LYS A 135 6.76 -27.40 -5.29
C LYS A 135 6.07 -28.76 -5.19
N SER A 136 5.46 -29.04 -4.09
CA SER A 136 4.60 -30.21 -3.90
C SER A 136 3.36 -29.87 -3.12
N VAL A 137 2.24 -30.47 -3.50
CA VAL A 137 0.95 -30.31 -2.83
C VAL A 137 0.59 -31.66 -2.22
N GLN A 138 0.41 -31.67 -0.91
CA GLN A 138 -0.09 -32.85 -0.19
C GLN A 138 -1.55 -32.60 0.19
N THR A 139 -2.41 -33.54 -0.15
CA THR A 139 -3.79 -33.58 0.31
C THR A 139 -3.89 -34.53 1.48
N ASP A 140 -4.50 -34.12 2.58
CA ASP A 140 -4.84 -35.04 3.67
C ASP A 140 -5.90 -36.01 3.14
N GLN A 141 -5.45 -37.12 2.58
CA GLN A 141 -6.30 -38.25 2.16
C GLN A 141 -6.75 -39.09 3.37
N ALA A 142 -7.29 -38.45 4.39
CA ALA A 142 -8.00 -39.19 5.42
C ALA A 142 -9.48 -39.24 5.05
N SER A 143 -9.91 -40.39 4.51
CA SER A 143 -11.29 -40.86 4.51
C SER A 143 -12.33 -40.17 3.59
N SER A 144 -12.11 -40.10 2.28
CA SER A 144 -13.23 -40.03 1.33
C SER A 144 -13.01 -40.98 0.15
N PRO A 145 -13.99 -41.83 -0.18
CA PRO A 145 -13.88 -42.79 -1.31
C PRO A 145 -13.98 -42.09 -2.70
N SER A 146 -14.17 -40.81 -2.77
CA SER A 146 -14.11 -40.00 -3.99
C SER A 146 -12.80 -39.19 -4.00
N ALA A 147 -11.72 -39.84 -4.42
CA ALA A 147 -10.48 -39.15 -4.72
C ALA A 147 -10.70 -38.16 -5.87
N VAL A 148 -10.86 -36.89 -5.55
CA VAL A 148 -10.75 -35.83 -6.55
C VAL A 148 -9.31 -35.84 -7.02
N ARG A 149 -9.08 -36.33 -8.23
CA ARG A 149 -7.77 -36.22 -8.88
C ARG A 149 -7.62 -34.77 -9.31
N LEU A 150 -6.65 -34.07 -8.74
CA LEU A 150 -6.27 -32.73 -9.21
C LEU A 150 -5.83 -32.86 -10.68
N GLY A 151 -6.38 -32.03 -11.53
CA GLY A 151 -6.08 -32.05 -12.96
C GLY A 151 -4.69 -31.52 -13.29
N SER A 152 -4.09 -30.77 -12.37
CA SER A 152 -2.79 -30.14 -12.52
C SER A 152 -2.04 -30.10 -11.19
N GLN A 153 -0.70 -30.09 -11.28
CA GLN A 153 0.17 -29.83 -10.10
C GLN A 153 0.09 -28.38 -9.58
N ASP A 154 -0.64 -27.52 -10.30
CA ASP A 154 -0.86 -26.12 -9.95
C ASP A 154 -2.17 -25.89 -9.16
N GLU A 155 -2.96 -26.93 -8.98
CA GLU A 155 -4.20 -26.87 -8.20
C GLU A 155 -3.90 -27.09 -6.72
N LEU A 156 -4.39 -26.18 -5.89
CA LEU A 156 -4.26 -26.24 -4.43
C LEU A 156 -5.63 -26.52 -3.82
N PRO A 157 -5.86 -27.69 -3.25
CA PRO A 157 -7.10 -27.95 -2.54
C PRO A 157 -7.13 -27.14 -1.24
N GLN A 158 -8.31 -26.68 -0.82
CA GLN A 158 -8.51 -25.81 0.31
C GLN A 158 -7.90 -26.34 1.63
N ASN A 159 -7.81 -27.66 1.79
CA ASN A 159 -7.22 -28.33 2.96
C ASN A 159 -5.85 -28.98 2.62
N GLY A 160 -5.22 -28.53 1.55
CA GLY A 160 -3.92 -29.04 1.12
C GLY A 160 -2.76 -28.38 1.86
N ARG A 161 -1.65 -29.10 1.94
CA ARG A 161 -0.36 -28.57 2.41
C ARG A 161 0.51 -28.28 1.18
N LEU A 162 0.92 -27.02 1.04
CA LEU A 162 1.89 -26.60 0.03
C LEU A 162 3.29 -26.66 0.64
N SER A 163 4.20 -27.38 -0.02
CA SER A 163 5.64 -27.35 0.29
C SER A 163 6.38 -26.86 -0.94
N PHE A 164 7.38 -25.99 -0.75
CA PHE A 164 8.19 -25.48 -1.85
C PHE A 164 9.64 -25.23 -1.41
N PHE A 165 10.56 -25.27 -2.38
CA PHE A 165 11.95 -24.94 -2.17
C PHE A 165 12.32 -23.76 -3.06
N LEU A 166 12.92 -22.74 -2.44
CA LEU A 166 13.44 -21.55 -3.11
C LEU A 166 14.97 -21.54 -3.05
N LYS A 167 15.57 -21.00 -4.08
CA LYS A 167 17.01 -20.72 -4.14
C LYS A 167 17.20 -19.28 -4.51
N THR A 168 18.06 -18.57 -3.78
CA THR A 168 18.54 -17.25 -4.20
C THR A 168 19.45 -17.35 -5.42
N LEU A 169 19.41 -16.34 -6.27
CA LEU A 169 20.37 -16.18 -7.35
C LEU A 169 21.65 -15.56 -6.79
N ALA A 170 22.79 -16.16 -7.11
CA ALA A 170 24.10 -15.62 -6.69
C ALA A 170 24.29 -14.19 -7.23
N PRO A 171 24.93 -13.29 -6.47
CA PRO A 171 25.66 -13.52 -5.22
C PRO A 171 24.82 -13.42 -3.94
N GLU A 172 23.49 -13.26 -4.03
CA GLU A 172 22.61 -12.99 -2.92
C GLU A 172 22.37 -14.22 -2.05
N THR A 173 22.12 -13.98 -0.77
CA THR A 173 21.76 -15.00 0.22
C THR A 173 20.57 -14.50 1.04
N PHE A 174 19.73 -15.42 1.51
CA PHE A 174 18.67 -15.07 2.43
C PHE A 174 19.22 -14.52 3.75
N SER A 175 18.73 -13.36 4.17
CA SER A 175 18.95 -12.87 5.53
C SER A 175 18.04 -13.63 6.51
N PRO A 176 18.46 -13.88 7.76
CA PRO A 176 17.60 -14.49 8.79
C PRO A 176 16.36 -13.66 9.14
N THR A 177 16.34 -12.40 8.77
CA THR A 177 15.21 -11.47 9.02
C THR A 177 14.23 -11.39 7.87
N GLU A 178 14.57 -11.97 6.72
CA GLU A 178 13.68 -11.98 5.56
C GLU A 178 12.47 -12.86 5.79
N LYS A 179 11.39 -12.50 5.14
CA LYS A 179 10.11 -13.18 5.20
C LYS A 179 9.64 -13.52 3.79
N ILE A 180 8.96 -14.64 3.67
CA ILE A 180 8.31 -15.06 2.44
C ILE A 180 6.82 -14.84 2.62
N GLU A 181 6.22 -14.07 1.74
CA GLU A 181 4.77 -13.88 1.72
C GLU A 181 4.17 -14.74 0.61
N VAL A 182 3.17 -15.52 0.95
CA VAL A 182 2.34 -16.28 0.02
C VAL A 182 0.94 -15.68 0.07
N ALA A 183 0.50 -15.11 -1.03
CA ALA A 183 -0.81 -14.47 -1.11
C ALA A 183 -1.53 -14.83 -2.42
N THR A 184 -2.86 -14.77 -2.40
CA THR A 184 -3.67 -14.81 -3.62
C THR A 184 -3.61 -13.45 -4.32
N SER A 185 -3.86 -13.43 -5.63
CA SER A 185 -3.85 -12.18 -6.43
C SER A 185 -4.89 -11.15 -5.98
N ASP A 186 -5.99 -11.61 -5.36
CA ASP A 186 -7.05 -10.79 -4.79
C ASP A 186 -6.84 -10.47 -3.30
N GLU A 187 -5.69 -10.88 -2.74
CA GLU A 187 -5.31 -10.71 -1.32
C GLU A 187 -6.30 -11.32 -0.32
N SER A 188 -7.22 -12.15 -0.74
CA SER A 188 -8.18 -12.83 0.15
C SER A 188 -7.51 -13.84 1.09
N PHE A 189 -6.33 -14.32 0.71
CA PHE A 189 -5.46 -15.17 1.52
C PHE A 189 -4.06 -14.63 1.54
N ARG A 190 -3.45 -14.56 2.74
CA ARG A 190 -2.07 -14.12 2.94
C ARG A 190 -1.45 -14.86 4.13
N VAL A 191 -0.29 -15.44 3.90
CA VAL A 191 0.54 -16.07 4.94
C VAL A 191 1.96 -15.56 4.83
N THR A 192 2.53 -15.15 5.95
CA THR A 192 3.93 -14.74 6.04
C THR A 192 4.71 -15.84 6.76
N LEU A 193 5.74 -16.35 6.11
CA LEU A 193 6.64 -17.37 6.61
C LEU A 193 7.97 -16.74 7.01
N SER A 194 8.56 -17.17 8.12
CA SER A 194 9.90 -16.80 8.56
C SER A 194 10.83 -18.00 8.48
N PHE A 195 12.16 -17.78 8.44
CA PHE A 195 13.13 -18.89 8.42
C PHE A 195 13.20 -19.71 9.72
N LYS A 196 12.35 -19.41 10.69
CA LYS A 196 12.24 -20.15 11.96
C LYS A 196 11.00 -21.03 12.03
N ASP A 197 10.12 -20.93 11.03
CA ASP A 197 8.90 -21.73 10.90
C ASP A 197 9.19 -23.00 10.01
#